data_920b427f2cd415cc36825a9975c1bb4a
#
_entry.id   920b427f2cd415cc36825a9975c1bb4a
#
_cell.length_a   1.000
_cell.length_b   1.000
_cell.length_c   1.000
_cell.angle_alpha   90.00
_cell.angle_beta   90.00
_cell.angle_gamma   90.00
#
_symmetry.space_group_name_H-M   'P 1'
#
loop_
_entity.id
_entity.type
_entity.pdbx_description
1 polymer ?
#
loop_
_entity_poly.entity_id
_entity_poly.type
_entity_poly.pdbx_seq_one_letter_code
_entity_poly.pdbx_strand_id
1 'polypeptide(L)'
;IHENDGSANTRMRAKCPLWARIVLACGAVLLLLVAGVAAVNLSASITFNQATASLNANIKAAQDESTDITTLKAQQQQTDAQFAEAGRMRTLLLPQVKDAIDANASISSELTKITLKQAEAQNSGSDSGQAQSAQQSESSSSNAKKGGALTDEQKKQVEELMKANQQSTDTQSNTTQSEQKATQNKGTGATKPW
;
A
#
# COMPACT_ATOMS: atom_id res chain seq x y z
N ILE A 1 -10.75 -59.13 -54.42
CA ILE A 1 -11.66 -57.96 -54.30
C ILE A 1 -11.32 -57.35 -52.94
N HIS A 2 -10.44 -56.33 -52.98
CA HIS A 2 -10.09 -55.54 -51.81
C HIS A 2 -10.72 -54.16 -51.99
N GLU A 3 -11.75 -53.93 -51.24
CA GLU A 3 -12.42 -52.65 -51.15
C GLU A 3 -11.66 -51.76 -50.11
N ASN A 4 -10.99 -50.75 -50.63
CA ASN A 4 -10.17 -49.83 -49.85
C ASN A 4 -11.06 -48.61 -49.53
N ASP A 5 -11.73 -48.67 -48.36
CA ASP A 5 -12.50 -47.56 -47.82
C ASP A 5 -11.55 -46.45 -47.34
N GLY A 6 -11.20 -45.57 -48.26
CA GLY A 6 -10.52 -44.34 -47.97
C GLY A 6 -11.39 -43.37 -47.18
N SER A 7 -11.40 -43.48 -45.84
CA SER A 7 -12.03 -42.51 -44.96
C SER A 7 -11.32 -41.17 -45.08
N ALA A 8 -11.81 -40.35 -45.99
CA ALA A 8 -11.38 -38.95 -46.16
C ALA A 8 -11.76 -38.14 -44.88
N ASN A 9 -10.82 -38.00 -43.99
CA ASN A 9 -10.90 -37.13 -42.86
C ASN A 9 -10.93 -35.65 -43.31
N THR A 10 -12.10 -35.20 -43.78
CA THR A 10 -12.35 -33.81 -44.12
C THR A 10 -12.36 -33.01 -42.83
N ARG A 11 -11.17 -32.54 -42.45
CA ARG A 11 -11.03 -31.48 -41.42
C ARG A 11 -11.80 -30.27 -41.96
N MET A 12 -13.04 -30.09 -41.48
CA MET A 12 -13.78 -28.86 -41.68
C MET A 12 -13.02 -27.74 -40.99
N ARG A 13 -12.17 -27.05 -41.76
CA ARG A 13 -11.63 -25.75 -41.36
C ARG A 13 -12.80 -24.79 -41.34
N ALA A 14 -13.41 -24.64 -40.17
CA ALA A 14 -14.39 -23.58 -39.92
C ALA A 14 -13.70 -22.25 -40.25
N LYS A 15 -14.02 -21.68 -41.39
CA LYS A 15 -13.59 -20.36 -41.83
C LYS A 15 -14.38 -19.38 -40.93
N CYS A 16 -13.86 -19.07 -39.74
CA CYS A 16 -14.43 -18.01 -38.91
C CYS A 16 -14.49 -16.73 -39.76
N PRO A 17 -15.65 -16.10 -39.92
CA PRO A 17 -15.80 -14.87 -40.67
C PRO A 17 -14.85 -13.80 -40.10
N LEU A 18 -14.29 -12.97 -40.97
CA LEU A 18 -13.35 -11.90 -40.58
C LEU A 18 -13.84 -11.05 -39.42
N TRP A 19 -15.17 -10.81 -39.37
CA TRP A 19 -15.82 -10.10 -38.29
C TRP A 19 -15.63 -10.79 -36.92
N ALA A 20 -15.79 -12.12 -36.84
CA ALA A 20 -15.57 -12.86 -35.60
C ALA A 20 -14.14 -12.77 -35.10
N ARG A 21 -13.15 -12.72 -35.99
CA ARG A 21 -11.75 -12.53 -35.63
C ARG A 21 -11.49 -11.12 -35.07
N ILE A 22 -12.11 -10.09 -35.64
CA ILE A 22 -12.01 -8.71 -35.16
C ILE A 22 -12.64 -8.58 -33.78
N VAL A 23 -13.83 -9.12 -33.57
CA VAL A 23 -14.52 -9.11 -32.27
C VAL A 23 -13.68 -9.84 -31.21
N LEU A 24 -13.09 -10.98 -31.54
CA LEU A 24 -12.23 -11.74 -30.65
C LEU A 24 -10.94 -10.98 -30.31
N ALA A 25 -10.33 -10.32 -31.29
CA ALA A 25 -9.15 -9.48 -31.07
C ALA A 25 -9.47 -8.28 -30.18
N CYS A 26 -10.55 -7.56 -30.45
CA CYS A 26 -11.00 -6.45 -29.59
C CYS A 26 -11.33 -6.92 -28.18
N GLY A 27 -11.99 -8.06 -28.02
CA GLY A 27 -12.27 -8.67 -26.72
C GLY A 27 -11.00 -9.02 -25.95
N ALA A 28 -9.99 -9.58 -26.63
CA ALA A 28 -8.72 -9.89 -26.00
C ALA A 28 -7.97 -8.63 -25.52
N VAL A 29 -7.99 -7.56 -26.29
CA VAL A 29 -7.39 -6.28 -25.91
C VAL A 29 -8.10 -5.69 -24.69
N LEU A 30 -9.43 -5.70 -24.66
CA LEU A 30 -10.19 -5.21 -23.50
C LEU A 30 -9.88 -6.02 -22.24
N LEU A 31 -9.79 -7.34 -22.34
CA LEU A 31 -9.43 -8.20 -21.21
C LEU A 31 -8.02 -7.89 -20.68
N LEU A 32 -7.06 -7.63 -21.56
CA LEU A 32 -5.69 -7.24 -21.16
C LEU A 32 -5.68 -5.89 -20.43
N LEU A 33 -6.47 -4.92 -20.88
CA LEU A 33 -6.60 -3.63 -20.21
C LEU A 33 -7.20 -3.79 -18.80
N VAL A 34 -8.29 -4.57 -18.67
CA VAL A 34 -8.91 -4.83 -17.36
C VAL A 34 -7.94 -5.57 -16.44
N ALA A 35 -7.24 -6.57 -16.94
CA ALA A 35 -6.23 -7.30 -16.18
C ALA A 35 -5.09 -6.38 -15.71
N GLY A 36 -4.64 -5.46 -16.57
CA GLY A 36 -3.63 -4.45 -16.23
C GLY A 36 -4.07 -3.54 -15.08
N VAL A 37 -5.29 -3.00 -15.15
CA VAL A 37 -5.87 -2.16 -14.07
C VAL A 37 -6.00 -2.97 -12.78
N ALA A 38 -6.45 -4.21 -12.83
CA ALA A 38 -6.57 -5.07 -11.66
C ALA A 38 -5.21 -5.33 -11.01
N ALA A 39 -4.17 -5.61 -11.82
CA ALA A 39 -2.81 -5.82 -11.33
C ALA A 39 -2.23 -4.58 -10.64
N VAL A 40 -2.46 -3.38 -11.19
CA VAL A 40 -2.06 -2.11 -10.57
C VAL A 40 -2.73 -1.91 -9.23
N ASN A 41 -4.05 -2.12 -9.13
CA ASN A 41 -4.78 -1.95 -7.88
C ASN A 41 -4.35 -2.98 -6.81
N LEU A 42 -4.09 -4.22 -7.21
CA LEU A 42 -3.58 -5.24 -6.29
C LEU A 42 -2.19 -4.87 -5.77
N SER A 43 -1.28 -4.45 -6.64
CA SER A 43 0.06 -4.00 -6.26
C SER A 43 0.00 -2.81 -5.31
N ALA A 44 -0.81 -1.80 -5.65
CA ALA A 44 -1.02 -0.63 -4.80
C ALA A 44 -1.56 -1.00 -3.41
N SER A 45 -2.52 -1.94 -3.35
CA SER A 45 -3.09 -2.42 -2.07
C SER A 45 -2.05 -3.15 -1.22
N ILE A 46 -1.17 -3.95 -1.81
CA ILE A 46 -0.10 -4.64 -1.09
C ILE A 46 0.87 -3.61 -0.50
N THR A 47 1.35 -2.66 -1.30
CA THR A 47 2.26 -1.60 -0.85
C THR A 47 1.59 -0.72 0.21
N PHE A 48 0.33 -0.39 0.05
CA PHE A 48 -0.46 0.35 1.03
C PHE A 48 -0.57 -0.39 2.38
N ASN A 49 -0.85 -1.69 2.38
CA ASN A 49 -0.93 -2.48 3.60
C ASN A 49 0.42 -2.53 4.32
N GLN A 50 1.51 -2.64 3.58
CA GLN A 50 2.86 -2.59 4.14
C GLN A 50 3.17 -1.21 4.73
N ALA A 51 2.86 -0.13 4.02
CA ALA A 51 3.03 1.24 4.50
C ALA A 51 2.19 1.50 5.77
N THR A 52 0.96 1.01 5.82
CA THR A 52 0.08 1.13 6.98
C THR A 52 0.63 0.36 8.19
N ALA A 53 1.17 -0.84 7.98
CA ALA A 53 1.84 -1.59 9.06
C ALA A 53 3.07 -0.85 9.60
N SER A 54 3.89 -0.27 8.71
CA SER A 54 5.03 0.57 9.07
C SER A 54 4.60 1.83 9.83
N LEU A 55 3.53 2.51 9.38
CA LEU A 55 2.97 3.67 10.06
C LEU A 55 2.50 3.32 11.48
N ASN A 56 1.79 2.22 11.65
CA ASN A 56 1.35 1.75 12.96
C ASN A 56 2.53 1.47 13.91
N ALA A 57 3.60 0.85 13.39
CA ALA A 57 4.83 0.62 14.15
C ALA A 57 5.50 1.94 14.55
N ASN A 58 5.58 2.90 13.65
CA ASN A 58 6.18 4.21 13.90
C ASN A 58 5.36 5.05 14.89
N ILE A 59 4.03 5.01 14.84
CA ILE A 59 3.16 5.66 15.82
C ILE A 59 3.40 5.10 17.23
N LYS A 60 3.52 3.78 17.34
CA LYS A 60 3.85 3.13 18.63
C LYS A 60 5.25 3.49 19.10
N ALA A 61 6.24 3.48 18.21
CA ALA A 61 7.61 3.88 18.53
C ALA A 61 7.69 5.35 18.95
N ALA A 62 6.89 6.24 18.36
CA ALA A 62 6.83 7.64 18.76
C ALA A 62 6.29 7.84 20.19
N GLN A 63 5.48 6.92 20.70
CA GLN A 63 4.97 6.96 22.07
C GLN A 63 5.96 6.40 23.10
N ASP A 64 6.95 5.62 22.65
CA ASP A 64 7.95 5.00 23.51
C ASP A 64 9.12 5.98 23.76
N GLU A 65 9.32 6.33 25.02
CA GLU A 65 10.38 7.27 25.46
C GLU A 65 11.80 6.75 25.23
N SER A 66 11.95 5.44 25.03
CA SER A 66 13.26 4.81 24.75
C SER A 66 13.63 4.85 23.26
N THR A 67 12.69 5.22 22.38
CA THR A 67 12.93 5.23 20.94
C THR A 67 13.89 6.35 20.54
N ASP A 68 14.93 6.00 19.77
CA ASP A 68 15.81 6.98 19.16
C ASP A 68 15.10 7.77 18.05
N ILE A 69 15.03 9.08 18.24
CA ILE A 69 14.31 9.98 17.32
C ILE A 69 14.94 9.99 15.92
N THR A 70 16.24 9.76 15.79
CA THR A 70 16.94 9.73 14.51
C THR A 70 16.50 8.48 13.71
N THR A 71 16.45 7.35 14.40
CA THR A 71 15.96 6.10 13.83
C THR A 71 14.50 6.20 13.44
N LEU A 72 13.64 6.77 14.31
CA LEU A 72 12.22 6.99 14.03
C LEU A 72 12.03 7.89 12.82
N LYS A 73 12.80 8.97 12.70
CA LYS A 73 12.80 9.87 11.52
C LYS A 73 13.10 9.09 10.22
N ALA A 74 14.12 8.25 10.22
CA ALA A 74 14.50 7.48 9.04
C ALA A 74 13.39 6.47 8.65
N GLN A 75 12.82 5.76 9.63
CA GLN A 75 11.71 4.84 9.42
C GLN A 75 10.47 5.56 8.89
N GLN A 76 10.19 6.75 9.40
CA GLN A 76 9.04 7.55 8.97
C GLN A 76 9.20 8.03 7.53
N GLN A 77 10.39 8.51 7.14
CA GLN A 77 10.67 8.87 5.76
C GLN A 77 10.52 7.68 4.80
N GLN A 78 10.92 6.49 5.22
CA GLN A 78 10.68 5.27 4.46
C GLN A 78 9.19 4.95 4.32
N THR A 79 8.41 5.15 5.37
CA THR A 79 6.95 4.95 5.35
C THR A 79 6.27 5.93 4.41
N ASP A 80 6.66 7.20 4.41
CA ASP A 80 6.16 8.22 3.48
C ASP A 80 6.47 7.82 2.01
N ALA A 81 7.66 7.31 1.74
CA ALA A 81 8.04 6.81 0.42
C ALA A 81 7.19 5.61 -0.02
N GLN A 82 6.84 4.71 0.90
CA GLN A 82 5.93 3.59 0.62
C GLN A 82 4.52 4.06 0.27
N PHE A 83 3.97 5.06 0.97
CA PHE A 83 2.68 5.66 0.60
C PHE A 83 2.73 6.36 -0.76
N ALA A 84 3.81 7.07 -1.05
CA ALA A 84 4.02 7.70 -2.36
C ALA A 84 4.09 6.65 -3.49
N GLU A 85 4.75 5.52 -3.27
CA GLU A 85 4.80 4.42 -4.23
C GLU A 85 3.42 3.75 -4.41
N ALA A 86 2.67 3.51 -3.32
CA ALA A 86 1.32 2.99 -3.40
C ALA A 86 0.39 3.92 -4.22
N GLY A 87 0.57 5.23 -4.11
CA GLY A 87 -0.18 6.24 -4.87
C GLY A 87 0.36 6.54 -6.27
N ARG A 88 1.44 5.91 -6.73
CA ARG A 88 2.14 6.27 -7.96
C ARG A 88 1.28 6.27 -9.21
N MET A 89 0.35 5.33 -9.33
CA MET A 89 -0.56 5.20 -10.46
C MET A 89 -1.99 5.66 -10.13
N ARG A 90 -2.14 6.79 -9.46
CA ARG A 90 -3.43 7.32 -8.95
C ARG A 90 -4.57 7.33 -9.97
N THR A 91 -4.27 7.56 -11.25
CA THR A 91 -5.28 7.61 -12.32
C THR A 91 -5.90 6.25 -12.64
N LEU A 92 -5.20 5.17 -12.30
CA LEU A 92 -5.65 3.79 -12.53
C LEU A 92 -6.17 3.12 -11.25
N LEU A 93 -6.04 3.80 -10.08
CA LEU A 93 -6.52 3.30 -8.82
C LEU A 93 -8.03 3.45 -8.69
N LEU A 94 -8.64 2.45 -8.09
CA LEU A 94 -10.05 2.53 -7.66
C LEU A 94 -10.20 3.65 -6.62
N PRO A 95 -11.34 4.38 -6.61
CA PRO A 95 -11.55 5.48 -5.68
C PRO A 95 -11.30 5.10 -4.22
N GLN A 96 -11.81 3.94 -3.78
CA GLN A 96 -11.63 3.48 -2.39
C GLN A 96 -10.15 3.26 -2.02
N VAL A 97 -9.36 2.69 -2.94
CA VAL A 97 -7.92 2.46 -2.73
C VAL A 97 -7.18 3.79 -2.64
N LYS A 98 -7.52 4.71 -3.54
CA LYS A 98 -6.95 6.05 -3.56
C LYS A 98 -7.25 6.81 -2.27
N ASP A 99 -8.50 6.83 -1.83
CA ASP A 99 -8.94 7.57 -0.65
C ASP A 99 -8.29 7.01 0.63
N ALA A 100 -8.14 5.67 0.72
CA ALA A 100 -7.43 5.03 1.81
C ALA A 100 -5.93 5.38 1.84
N ILE A 101 -5.27 5.38 0.68
CA ILE A 101 -3.86 5.79 0.57
C ILE A 101 -3.70 7.25 1.00
N ASP A 102 -4.58 8.16 0.54
CA ASP A 102 -4.51 9.57 0.85
C ASP A 102 -4.72 9.85 2.34
N ALA A 103 -5.69 9.19 2.96
CA ALA A 103 -5.96 9.32 4.39
C ALA A 103 -4.73 8.91 5.23
N ASN A 104 -4.17 7.73 4.97
CA ASN A 104 -3.02 7.23 5.74
C ASN A 104 -1.72 7.98 5.42
N ALA A 105 -1.52 8.41 4.19
CA ALA A 105 -0.40 9.27 3.80
C ALA A 105 -0.44 10.63 4.51
N SER A 106 -1.63 11.19 4.72
CA SER A 106 -1.81 12.43 5.50
C SER A 106 -1.39 12.24 6.96
N ILE A 107 -1.81 11.13 7.59
CA ILE A 107 -1.42 10.78 8.97
C ILE A 107 0.10 10.57 9.05
N SER A 108 0.68 9.86 8.09
CA SER A 108 2.13 9.64 7.98
C SER A 108 2.90 10.95 7.89
N SER A 109 2.46 11.86 7.01
CA SER A 109 3.07 13.19 6.86
C SER A 109 3.02 14.02 8.14
N GLU A 110 1.93 13.94 8.90
CA GLU A 110 1.82 14.67 10.16
C GLU A 110 2.78 14.09 11.23
N LEU A 111 2.89 12.76 11.33
CA LEU A 111 3.86 12.12 12.20
C LEU A 111 5.30 12.49 11.81
N THR A 112 5.58 12.59 10.50
CA THR A 112 6.89 13.04 9.99
C THR A 112 7.21 14.45 10.47
N LYS A 113 6.26 15.38 10.42
CA LYS A 113 6.45 16.75 10.91
C LYS A 113 6.76 16.80 12.40
N ILE A 114 6.03 16.02 13.22
CA ILE A 114 6.26 15.93 14.66
C ILE A 114 7.67 15.40 14.93
N THR A 115 8.05 14.32 14.25
CA THR A 115 9.37 13.68 14.39
C THR A 115 10.52 14.62 13.97
N LEU A 116 10.33 15.38 12.88
CA LEU A 116 11.32 16.36 12.43
C LEU A 116 11.51 17.48 13.44
N LYS A 117 10.43 18.08 13.94
CA LYS A 117 10.50 19.13 14.97
C LYS A 117 11.23 18.65 16.22
N GLN A 118 10.98 17.42 16.64
CA GLN A 118 11.66 16.85 17.80
C GLN A 118 13.15 16.61 17.54
N ALA A 119 13.51 16.10 16.35
CA ALA A 119 14.91 15.90 15.97
C ALA A 119 15.68 17.23 15.90
N GLU A 120 15.04 18.28 15.39
CA GLU A 120 15.62 19.64 15.34
C GLU A 120 15.83 20.23 16.74
N ALA A 121 14.83 20.07 17.62
CA ALA A 121 14.93 20.54 19.01
C ALA A 121 16.09 19.87 19.77
N GLN A 122 16.35 18.59 19.52
CA GLN A 122 17.48 17.88 20.11
C GLN A 122 18.83 18.36 19.57
N ASN A 123 18.93 18.63 18.27
CA ASN A 123 20.15 19.14 17.66
C ASN A 123 20.46 20.58 18.11
N SER A 124 19.43 21.42 18.24
CA SER A 124 19.61 22.81 18.68
C SER A 124 20.02 22.93 20.16
N GLY A 125 19.69 21.95 20.98
CA GLY A 125 20.09 21.88 22.39
C GLY A 125 21.55 21.40 22.59
N SER A 126 22.22 20.91 21.54
CA SER A 126 23.60 20.39 21.60
C SER A 126 24.65 21.37 21.10
N ASP A 127 24.24 22.51 20.54
CA ASP A 127 25.16 23.47 19.85
C ASP A 127 25.50 24.72 20.69
N SER A 128 25.72 24.57 22.00
CA SER A 128 26.40 25.59 22.80
C SER A 128 27.77 25.10 23.22
N GLY A 129 28.61 24.69 22.25
CA GLY A 129 29.96 24.27 22.52
C GLY A 129 30.71 23.76 21.30
N GLN A 130 31.42 24.68 20.63
CA GLN A 130 32.59 24.40 19.79
C GLN A 130 32.37 24.09 18.31
N ALA A 131 32.73 25.11 17.54
CA ALA A 131 33.10 24.99 16.13
C ALA A 131 34.30 24.09 15.94
N GLN A 132 34.30 23.33 14.88
CA GLN A 132 35.41 22.99 13.97
C GLN A 132 35.56 21.52 13.58
N SER A 133 35.60 21.38 12.29
CA SER A 133 36.34 20.38 11.49
C SER A 133 35.65 19.12 11.05
N ALA A 134 35.56 19.07 9.72
CA ALA A 134 35.33 17.93 8.85
C ALA A 134 36.17 16.70 9.23
N GLN A 135 35.61 15.52 9.12
CA GLN A 135 36.19 14.38 8.39
C GLN A 135 35.52 13.07 8.78
N GLN A 136 34.98 12.45 7.80
CA GLN A 136 34.78 11.04 7.52
C GLN A 136 35.52 10.07 8.47
N SER A 137 34.76 9.14 9.09
CA SER A 137 35.12 7.72 9.22
C SER A 137 34.03 6.94 9.97
N GLU A 138 33.69 5.80 9.42
CA GLU A 138 32.96 4.72 10.04
C GLU A 138 33.62 4.32 11.38
N SER A 139 32.83 4.11 12.38
CA SER A 139 32.94 2.93 13.26
C SER A 139 32.01 3.03 14.46
N SER A 140 31.37 1.94 14.72
CA SER A 140 30.63 1.57 15.92
C SER A 140 31.15 2.21 17.20
N SER A 141 30.27 2.92 17.92
CA SER A 141 30.33 2.88 19.38
C SER A 141 28.99 3.30 19.97
N SER A 142 28.40 2.37 20.65
CA SER A 142 27.29 2.52 21.58
C SER A 142 27.58 3.68 22.55
N ASN A 143 26.86 4.78 22.38
CA ASN A 143 26.69 5.73 23.45
C ASN A 143 25.19 6.00 23.57
N ALA A 144 24.57 5.37 24.57
CA ALA A 144 23.18 5.54 24.91
C ALA A 144 22.94 7.01 25.30
N LYS A 145 22.69 7.85 24.29
CA LYS A 145 22.07 9.15 24.52
C LYS A 145 20.62 8.91 24.85
N LYS A 146 20.20 9.38 26.02
CA LYS A 146 18.81 9.48 26.48
C LYS A 146 17.93 9.77 25.30
N GLY A 147 17.01 8.84 24.98
CA GLY A 147 15.97 9.02 24.00
C GLY A 147 15.25 10.32 24.29
N GLY A 148 15.13 11.18 23.31
CA GLY A 148 14.41 12.43 23.45
C GLY A 148 12.93 12.16 23.36
N ALA A 149 12.31 11.91 24.50
CA ALA A 149 10.85 11.76 24.57
C ALA A 149 10.15 12.94 23.89
N LEU A 150 9.09 12.64 23.15
CA LEU A 150 8.16 13.65 22.65
C LEU A 150 7.62 14.48 23.81
N THR A 151 7.38 15.76 23.58
CA THR A 151 6.69 16.60 24.55
C THR A 151 5.25 16.08 24.79
N ASP A 152 4.66 16.41 25.93
CA ASP A 152 3.29 15.97 26.26
C ASP A 152 2.27 16.39 25.20
N GLU A 153 2.48 17.54 24.58
CA GLU A 153 1.64 18.06 23.49
C GLU A 153 1.82 17.22 22.20
N GLN A 154 3.05 16.85 21.89
CA GLN A 154 3.35 15.95 20.76
C GLN A 154 2.80 14.53 20.99
N LYS A 155 2.87 14.02 22.22
CA LYS A 155 2.27 12.72 22.60
C LYS A 155 0.76 12.71 22.37
N LYS A 156 0.05 13.79 22.74
CA LYS A 156 -1.39 13.93 22.46
C LYS A 156 -1.69 13.93 20.96
N GLN A 157 -0.89 14.64 20.18
CA GLN A 157 -1.05 14.64 18.71
C GLN A 157 -0.82 13.24 18.13
N VAL A 158 0.19 12.50 18.59
CA VAL A 158 0.45 11.12 18.17
C VAL A 158 -0.69 10.17 18.57
N GLU A 159 -1.29 10.36 19.74
CA GLU A 159 -2.46 9.58 20.16
C GLU A 159 -3.68 9.86 19.26
N GLU A 160 -3.89 11.11 18.86
CA GLU A 160 -4.95 11.49 17.94
C GLU A 160 -4.72 10.86 16.54
N LEU A 161 -3.47 10.88 16.06
CA LEU A 161 -3.10 10.20 14.81
C LEU A 161 -3.33 8.69 14.88
N MET A 162 -3.07 8.06 16.02
CA MET A 162 -3.35 6.64 16.22
C MET A 162 -4.85 6.34 16.12
N LYS A 163 -5.70 7.16 16.73
CA LYS A 163 -7.16 7.03 16.63
C LYS A 163 -7.65 7.21 15.20
N ALA A 164 -7.13 8.22 14.48
CA ALA A 164 -7.48 8.47 13.09
C ALA A 164 -7.06 7.30 12.18
N ASN A 165 -5.89 6.73 12.41
CA ASN A 165 -5.40 5.59 11.64
C ASN A 165 -6.22 4.31 11.88
N GLN A 166 -6.64 4.05 13.13
CA GLN A 166 -7.54 2.93 13.46
C GLN A 166 -8.89 3.07 12.76
N GLN A 167 -9.46 4.26 12.76
CA GLN A 167 -10.74 4.52 12.10
C GLN A 167 -10.65 4.29 10.57
N SER A 168 -9.54 4.66 9.95
CA SER A 168 -9.31 4.44 8.50
C SER A 168 -9.22 2.95 8.17
N THR A 169 -8.57 2.15 9.00
CA THR A 169 -8.42 0.69 8.82
C THR A 169 -9.73 -0.06 9.03
N ASP A 170 -10.55 0.34 10.00
CA ASP A 170 -11.83 -0.30 10.28
C ASP A 170 -12.86 -0.05 9.17
N THR A 171 -12.88 1.15 8.60
CA THR A 171 -13.75 1.48 7.47
C THR A 171 -13.41 0.65 6.24
N GLN A 172 -12.13 0.40 5.98
CA GLN A 172 -11.68 -0.39 4.84
C GLN A 172 -11.96 -1.88 5.00
N SER A 173 -11.81 -2.42 6.21
CA SER A 173 -12.15 -3.82 6.52
C SER A 173 -13.64 -4.12 6.32
N ASN A 174 -14.51 -3.19 6.69
CA ASN A 174 -15.95 -3.33 6.52
C ASN A 174 -16.38 -3.27 5.04
N THR A 175 -15.73 -2.44 4.23
CA THR A 175 -16.06 -2.32 2.80
C THR A 175 -15.67 -3.58 2.04
N THR A 176 -14.49 -4.14 2.31
CA THR A 176 -14.01 -5.38 1.67
C THR A 176 -14.88 -6.59 2.06
N GLN A 177 -15.37 -6.64 3.29
CA GLN A 177 -16.24 -7.73 3.76
C GLN A 177 -17.66 -7.64 3.18
N SER A 178 -18.15 -6.44 2.91
CA SER A 178 -19.46 -6.22 2.30
C SER A 178 -19.48 -6.62 0.80
N GLU A 179 -18.39 -6.36 0.08
CA GLU A 179 -18.24 -6.75 -1.33
C GLU A 179 -18.08 -8.28 -1.51
N GLN A 180 -17.34 -8.95 -0.61
CA GLN A 180 -17.23 -10.40 -0.62
C GLN A 180 -18.56 -11.10 -0.32
N LYS A 181 -19.39 -10.54 0.55
CA LYS A 181 -20.73 -11.09 0.86
C LYS A 181 -21.73 -10.90 -0.28
N ALA A 182 -21.59 -9.83 -1.06
CA ALA A 182 -22.47 -9.56 -2.21
C ALA A 182 -22.17 -10.49 -3.40
N THR A 183 -20.91 -10.93 -3.56
CA THR A 183 -20.50 -11.86 -4.64
C THR A 183 -20.81 -13.32 -4.31
N GLN A 184 -20.87 -13.72 -3.05
CA GLN A 184 -21.21 -15.09 -2.66
C GLN A 184 -22.72 -15.40 -2.71
N ASN A 185 -23.58 -14.39 -2.69
CA ASN A 185 -25.03 -14.61 -2.66
C ASN A 185 -25.69 -14.67 -4.04
N LYS A 186 -24.91 -14.67 -5.14
CA LYS A 186 -25.44 -14.73 -6.52
C LYS A 186 -25.34 -16.11 -7.17
N GLY A 187 -25.09 -17.17 -6.40
CA GLY A 187 -24.79 -18.52 -6.89
C GLY A 187 -25.56 -19.67 -6.27
N THR A 188 -26.79 -19.47 -5.78
CA THR A 188 -27.67 -20.60 -5.46
C THR A 188 -29.02 -20.43 -6.17
N GLY A 189 -28.97 -20.72 -7.47
CA GLY A 189 -30.16 -20.92 -8.28
C GLY A 189 -30.88 -22.19 -7.85
N ALA A 190 -32.14 -22.02 -7.55
CA ALA A 190 -33.21 -22.93 -7.34
C ALA A 190 -33.00 -24.38 -7.82
N THR A 191 -32.89 -25.31 -6.91
CA THR A 191 -33.30 -26.70 -7.11
C THR A 191 -34.81 -26.77 -6.99
N LYS A 192 -35.49 -27.02 -8.09
CA LYS A 192 -36.90 -27.37 -8.09
C LYS A 192 -37.06 -28.76 -7.47
N PRO A 193 -37.97 -28.95 -6.51
CA PRO A 193 -38.34 -30.26 -6.03
C PRO A 193 -39.36 -30.84 -6.96
N TRP A 194 -39.06 -32.04 -7.50
CA TRP A 194 -40.08 -32.97 -7.97
C TRP A 194 -39.50 -34.34 -8.28
#